data_5d52c85ee554ff992de360a51e367c30
#
_entry.id   5d52c85ee554ff992de360a51e367c30
#
_cell.length_a   1.000
_cell.length_b   1.000
_cell.length_c   1.000
_cell.angle_alpha   90.00
_cell.angle_beta   90.00
_cell.angle_gamma   90.00
#
_symmetry.space_group_name_H-M   'P 1'
#
loop_
_entity.id
_entity.type
_entity.pdbx_description
1 polymer ?
#
loop_
_entity_poly.entity_id
_entity_poly.type
_entity_poly.pdbx_seq_one_letter_code
_entity_poly.pdbx_strand_id
1 'polypeptide(L)'
;RPEYTGALFVFAKCSDEYYQAYILNSEDDIDQFLDAFGIGPTETNRLIDTAQVQTETREQLAIQEFISGLTVDFPLSEEMSAAARNIQNSVYNHLEYIRTNPDRKIIEWTNTEYALFRAIEHARYGETISRGFDSVDSFITMANMVLNRRKSRAGKSLEHHLSAIFDGNSIAYSAQAVTEGNKKPDFIFPSQEAYHNATFPTDRLISLAAKTTCKDRWRQVINEADRLR
;
A
#
# COMPACT_ATOMS: atom_id res chain seq x y z
N ARG A 1 -24.64 11.93 -4.56
CA ARG A 1 -24.29 13.11 -5.35
C ARG A 1 -22.94 12.85 -5.99
N PRO A 2 -22.70 13.25 -7.26
CA PRO A 2 -21.44 12.98 -7.96
C PRO A 2 -20.19 13.52 -7.25
N GLU A 3 -20.32 14.61 -6.50
CA GLU A 3 -19.21 15.24 -5.76
C GLU A 3 -18.61 14.38 -4.63
N TYR A 4 -19.32 13.34 -4.19
CA TYR A 4 -18.86 12.42 -3.15
C TYR A 4 -18.43 11.04 -3.70
N THR A 5 -18.41 10.88 -5.02
CA THR A 5 -17.91 9.63 -5.60
C THR A 5 -16.44 9.44 -5.24
N GLY A 6 -16.11 8.29 -4.62
CA GLY A 6 -14.77 7.99 -4.13
C GLY A 6 -14.41 8.62 -2.77
N ALA A 7 -15.32 9.36 -2.12
CA ALA A 7 -15.09 9.85 -0.76
C ALA A 7 -15.13 8.70 0.27
N LEU A 8 -14.36 8.82 1.34
CA LEU A 8 -14.40 7.90 2.47
C LEU A 8 -15.42 8.38 3.50
N PHE A 9 -16.38 7.52 3.82
CA PHE A 9 -17.32 7.75 4.92
C PHE A 9 -16.80 7.09 6.20
N VAL A 10 -16.58 7.89 7.22
CA VAL A 10 -16.14 7.44 8.54
C VAL A 10 -17.30 7.56 9.51
N PHE A 11 -17.66 6.45 10.15
CA PHE A 11 -18.70 6.42 11.16
C PHE A 11 -18.11 5.89 12.46
N ALA A 12 -17.96 6.77 13.45
CA ALA A 12 -17.32 6.48 14.73
C ALA A 12 -18.34 6.41 15.85
N LYS A 13 -18.32 5.31 16.62
CA LYS A 13 -19.07 5.18 17.87
C LYS A 13 -18.23 5.83 18.99
N CYS A 14 -18.68 6.95 19.53
CA CYS A 14 -18.00 7.68 20.61
C CYS A 14 -18.48 7.25 22.00
N SER A 15 -19.78 6.84 22.11
CA SER A 15 -20.39 6.23 23.31
C SER A 15 -21.56 5.37 22.90
N ASP A 16 -22.28 4.77 23.84
CA ASP A 16 -23.44 3.90 23.52
C ASP A 16 -24.58 4.66 22.84
N GLU A 17 -24.69 5.96 23.07
CA GLU A 17 -25.75 6.80 22.51
C GLU A 17 -25.23 7.90 21.57
N TYR A 18 -23.90 8.03 21.39
CA TYR A 18 -23.31 9.10 20.61
C TYR A 18 -22.39 8.60 19.52
N TYR A 19 -22.69 9.00 18.30
CA TYR A 19 -21.95 8.66 17.10
C TYR A 19 -21.53 9.91 16.36
N GLN A 20 -20.38 9.85 15.70
CA GLN A 20 -19.93 10.90 14.79
C GLN A 20 -19.75 10.34 13.39
N ALA A 21 -20.07 11.13 12.38
CA ALA A 21 -19.93 10.77 10.99
C ALA A 21 -19.13 11.86 10.25
N TYR A 22 -18.18 11.43 9.45
CA TYR A 22 -17.34 12.32 8.64
C TYR A 22 -17.31 11.83 7.20
N ILE A 23 -17.20 12.77 6.27
CA ILE A 23 -16.96 12.48 4.85
C ILE A 23 -15.62 13.11 4.50
N LEU A 24 -14.62 12.27 4.24
CA LEU A 24 -13.32 12.68 3.75
C LEU A 24 -13.39 12.71 2.22
N ASN A 25 -13.26 13.89 1.65
CA ASN A 25 -13.55 14.13 0.23
C ASN A 25 -12.32 14.46 -0.61
N SER A 26 -11.14 14.64 -0.02
CA SER A 26 -9.87 14.75 -0.73
C SER A 26 -9.07 13.46 -0.60
N GLU A 27 -8.24 13.14 -1.61
CA GLU A 27 -7.34 11.98 -1.52
C GLU A 27 -6.36 12.13 -0.37
N ASP A 28 -5.83 13.33 -0.16
CA ASP A 28 -4.88 13.59 0.92
C ASP A 28 -5.49 13.33 2.31
N ASP A 29 -6.75 13.74 2.55
CA ASP A 29 -7.44 13.47 3.81
C ASP A 29 -7.72 11.97 3.99
N ILE A 30 -8.12 11.27 2.92
CA ILE A 30 -8.36 9.83 2.93
C ILE A 30 -7.05 9.10 3.24
N ASP A 31 -5.97 9.39 2.51
CA ASP A 31 -4.67 8.77 2.71
C ASP A 31 -4.14 9.03 4.13
N GLN A 32 -4.23 10.28 4.62
CA GLN A 32 -3.84 10.62 5.99
C GLN A 32 -4.64 9.86 7.05
N PHE A 33 -5.95 9.71 6.84
CA PHE A 33 -6.81 8.96 7.75
C PHE A 33 -6.44 7.47 7.76
N LEU A 34 -6.34 6.86 6.59
CA LEU A 34 -5.98 5.44 6.46
C LEU A 34 -4.60 5.15 7.06
N ASP A 35 -3.62 6.02 6.78
CA ASP A 35 -2.27 5.91 7.34
C ASP A 35 -2.26 6.09 8.86
N ALA A 36 -2.98 7.10 9.38
CA ALA A 36 -3.04 7.37 10.82
C ALA A 36 -3.61 6.17 11.60
N PHE A 37 -4.64 5.51 11.05
CA PHE A 37 -5.27 4.36 11.70
C PHE A 37 -4.67 3.01 11.27
N GLY A 38 -3.69 2.99 10.35
CA GLY A 38 -3.08 1.77 9.83
C GLY A 38 -4.07 0.87 9.12
N ILE A 39 -5.03 1.47 8.40
CA ILE A 39 -6.09 0.78 7.68
C ILE A 39 -5.60 0.47 6.26
N GLY A 40 -5.67 -0.80 5.87
CA GLY A 40 -5.36 -1.21 4.50
C GLY A 40 -6.44 -0.78 3.51
N PRO A 41 -6.10 -0.62 2.22
CA PRO A 41 -7.07 -0.17 1.21
C PRO A 41 -8.25 -1.13 1.03
N THR A 42 -8.10 -2.41 1.39
CA THR A 42 -9.16 -3.43 1.35
C THR A 42 -9.99 -3.50 2.63
N GLU A 43 -9.63 -2.75 3.66
CA GLU A 43 -10.28 -2.75 4.98
C GLU A 43 -11.32 -1.63 5.15
N THR A 44 -11.51 -0.79 4.16
CA THR A 44 -12.35 0.43 4.25
C THR A 44 -13.86 0.16 4.35
N ASN A 45 -14.32 -1.07 4.07
CA ASN A 45 -15.74 -1.44 4.11
C ASN A 45 -16.08 -2.43 5.21
N ARG A 46 -15.35 -2.42 6.32
CA ARG A 46 -15.63 -3.31 7.46
C ARG A 46 -15.55 -2.58 8.78
N LEU A 47 -16.14 -3.22 9.81
CA LEU A 47 -16.00 -2.75 11.19
C LEU A 47 -14.54 -2.93 11.64
N ILE A 48 -13.93 -1.85 12.11
CA ILE A 48 -12.61 -1.87 12.72
C ILE A 48 -12.81 -1.97 14.22
N ASP A 49 -12.57 -3.17 14.78
CA ASP A 49 -12.65 -3.41 16.22
C ASP A 49 -11.24 -3.59 16.77
N THR A 50 -10.85 -2.69 17.65
CA THR A 50 -9.55 -2.72 18.33
C THR A 50 -9.48 -3.74 19.48
N ALA A 51 -10.63 -4.37 19.83
CA ALA A 51 -10.75 -5.28 20.97
C ALA A 51 -10.72 -6.78 20.60
N GLN A 52 -10.59 -7.14 19.30
CA GLN A 52 -10.52 -8.56 18.91
C GLN A 52 -9.20 -9.21 19.38
N VAL A 53 -9.35 -10.12 20.36
CA VAL A 53 -8.31 -11.09 20.69
C VAL A 53 -8.20 -12.06 19.51
N GLN A 54 -7.22 -11.87 18.67
CA GLN A 54 -7.00 -12.73 17.51
C GLN A 54 -6.37 -14.06 17.96
N THR A 55 -6.97 -15.16 17.54
CA THR A 55 -6.34 -16.49 17.64
C THR A 55 -5.13 -16.52 16.73
N GLU A 56 -3.99 -17.01 17.21
CA GLU A 56 -2.80 -17.15 16.39
C GLU A 56 -3.07 -18.02 15.16
N THR A 57 -2.83 -17.45 14.00
CA THR A 57 -2.95 -18.13 12.71
C THR A 57 -1.57 -18.52 12.19
N ARG A 58 -1.49 -19.40 11.19
CA ARG A 58 -0.22 -19.72 10.52
C ARG A 58 0.48 -18.48 9.96
N GLU A 59 -0.31 -17.52 9.47
CA GLU A 59 0.23 -16.26 8.95
C GLU A 59 0.85 -15.44 10.08
N GLN A 60 0.19 -15.33 11.23
CA GLN A 60 0.73 -14.63 12.40
C GLN A 60 2.03 -15.25 12.90
N LEU A 61 2.12 -16.59 12.95
CA LEU A 61 3.35 -17.28 13.32
C LEU A 61 4.49 -17.00 12.32
N ALA A 62 4.22 -17.03 11.02
CA ALA A 62 5.21 -16.70 10.00
C ALA A 62 5.65 -15.23 10.07
N ILE A 63 4.73 -14.32 10.38
CA ILE A 63 5.04 -12.90 10.63
C ILE A 63 5.95 -12.75 11.85
N GLN A 64 5.66 -13.42 12.96
CA GLN A 64 6.48 -13.38 14.17
C GLN A 64 7.88 -13.96 13.94
N GLU A 65 7.99 -15.06 13.21
CA GLU A 65 9.27 -15.64 12.81
C GLU A 65 10.09 -14.64 12.00
N PHE A 66 9.49 -13.98 11.01
CA PHE A 66 10.16 -12.94 10.23
C PHE A 66 10.64 -11.78 11.12
N ILE A 67 9.78 -11.28 12.03
CA ILE A 67 10.13 -10.17 12.94
C ILE A 67 11.30 -10.56 13.86
N SER A 68 11.33 -11.79 14.37
CA SER A 68 12.39 -12.25 15.24
C SER A 68 13.75 -12.33 14.55
N GLY A 69 13.76 -12.52 13.23
CA GLY A 69 14.96 -12.52 12.40
C GLY A 69 15.44 -11.14 11.93
N LEU A 70 14.67 -10.06 12.20
CA LEU A 70 15.04 -8.72 11.75
C LEU A 70 16.24 -8.16 12.52
N THR A 71 17.27 -7.76 11.78
CA THR A 71 18.47 -7.06 12.32
C THR A 71 18.35 -5.54 12.24
N VAL A 72 17.31 -5.03 11.60
CA VAL A 72 17.01 -3.60 11.44
C VAL A 72 15.66 -3.26 12.07
N ASP A 73 15.42 -1.99 12.38
CA ASP A 73 14.13 -1.58 12.94
C ASP A 73 12.97 -1.83 11.97
N PHE A 74 13.19 -1.47 10.72
CA PHE A 74 12.25 -1.73 9.63
C PHE A 74 13.01 -2.09 8.35
N PRO A 75 12.57 -3.11 7.61
CA PRO A 75 13.14 -3.43 6.31
C PRO A 75 12.77 -2.34 5.28
N LEU A 76 13.51 -2.30 4.18
CA LEU A 76 13.15 -1.47 3.03
C LEU A 76 11.79 -1.89 2.46
N SER A 77 11.11 -0.98 1.73
CA SER A 77 9.77 -1.27 1.19
C SER A 77 9.77 -2.48 0.25
N GLU A 78 10.82 -2.65 -0.54
CA GLU A 78 10.98 -3.81 -1.43
C GLU A 78 11.11 -5.12 -0.65
N GLU A 79 11.95 -5.12 0.39
CA GLU A 79 12.14 -6.27 1.29
C GLU A 79 10.85 -6.62 2.04
N MET A 80 10.12 -5.60 2.51
CA MET A 80 8.82 -5.75 3.16
C MET A 80 7.82 -6.43 2.24
N SER A 81 7.68 -5.92 1.00
CA SER A 81 6.76 -6.49 0.01
C SER A 81 7.17 -7.92 -0.39
N ALA A 82 8.48 -8.19 -0.52
CA ALA A 82 8.99 -9.54 -0.81
C ALA A 82 8.69 -10.50 0.36
N ALA A 83 8.92 -10.08 1.60
CA ALA A 83 8.61 -10.88 2.79
C ALA A 83 7.11 -11.18 2.87
N ALA A 84 6.25 -10.19 2.66
CA ALA A 84 4.80 -10.38 2.65
C ALA A 84 4.36 -11.40 1.58
N ARG A 85 4.91 -11.31 0.36
CA ARG A 85 4.64 -12.30 -0.69
C ARG A 85 5.09 -13.70 -0.30
N ASN A 86 6.26 -13.83 0.29
CA ASN A 86 6.80 -15.13 0.74
C ASN A 86 5.94 -15.73 1.85
N ILE A 87 5.57 -14.95 2.85
CA ILE A 87 4.69 -15.38 3.95
C ILE A 87 3.35 -15.84 3.38
N GLN A 88 2.68 -15.02 2.60
CA GLN A 88 1.37 -15.33 2.04
C GLN A 88 1.43 -16.60 1.16
N ASN A 89 2.44 -16.71 0.30
CA ASN A 89 2.60 -17.84 -0.59
C ASN A 89 2.89 -19.14 0.19
N SER A 90 3.67 -19.08 1.28
CA SER A 90 4.00 -20.28 2.09
C SER A 90 2.81 -20.75 2.93
N VAL A 91 1.99 -19.83 3.42
CA VAL A 91 0.83 -20.14 4.29
C VAL A 91 -0.36 -20.64 3.49
N TYR A 92 -0.69 -20.00 2.35
CA TYR A 92 -1.92 -20.24 1.60
C TYR A 92 -1.73 -21.04 0.31
N ASN A 93 -0.52 -21.19 -0.18
CA ASN A 93 -0.17 -21.97 -1.38
C ASN A 93 -1.00 -21.65 -2.64
N HIS A 94 -1.35 -20.37 -2.85
CA HIS A 94 -2.13 -19.89 -3.99
C HIS A 94 -1.22 -19.25 -5.08
N LEU A 95 -0.11 -19.91 -5.43
CA LEU A 95 0.84 -19.37 -6.43
C LEU A 95 0.23 -19.28 -7.82
N GLU A 96 -0.67 -20.20 -8.17
CA GLU A 96 -1.38 -20.21 -9.45
C GLU A 96 -2.19 -18.92 -9.68
N TYR A 97 -2.61 -18.22 -8.61
CA TYR A 97 -3.36 -16.96 -8.74
C TYR A 97 -2.54 -15.83 -9.37
N ILE A 98 -1.22 -15.92 -9.39
CA ILE A 98 -0.39 -14.96 -10.14
C ILE A 98 -0.83 -14.89 -11.61
N ARG A 99 -1.26 -16.04 -12.18
CA ARG A 99 -1.69 -16.15 -13.57
C ARG A 99 -3.19 -16.24 -13.75
N THR A 100 -3.89 -16.93 -12.85
CA THR A 100 -5.32 -17.26 -13.00
C THR A 100 -6.23 -16.21 -12.37
N ASN A 101 -5.77 -15.51 -11.34
CA ASN A 101 -6.53 -14.47 -10.64
C ASN A 101 -5.59 -13.42 -10.03
N PRO A 102 -4.87 -12.62 -10.85
CA PRO A 102 -3.86 -11.67 -10.39
C PRO A 102 -4.42 -10.59 -9.46
N ASP A 103 -5.66 -10.13 -9.69
CA ASP A 103 -6.30 -9.11 -8.85
C ASP A 103 -6.46 -9.62 -7.41
N ARG A 104 -6.97 -10.84 -7.25
CA ARG A 104 -7.06 -11.46 -5.93
C ARG A 104 -5.70 -11.65 -5.30
N LYS A 105 -4.69 -12.04 -6.08
CA LYS A 105 -3.33 -12.25 -5.57
C LYS A 105 -2.71 -10.97 -5.04
N ILE A 106 -2.90 -9.83 -5.73
CA ILE A 106 -2.45 -8.51 -5.28
C ILE A 106 -3.12 -8.15 -3.96
N ILE A 107 -4.44 -8.38 -3.84
CA ILE A 107 -5.18 -8.11 -2.60
C ILE A 107 -4.64 -8.97 -1.44
N GLU A 108 -4.43 -10.26 -1.66
CA GLU A 108 -3.89 -11.17 -0.65
C GLU A 108 -2.49 -10.70 -0.19
N TRP A 109 -1.59 -10.38 -1.11
CA TRP A 109 -0.25 -9.86 -0.78
C TRP A 109 -0.30 -8.53 -0.05
N THR A 110 -1.15 -7.61 -0.50
CA THR A 110 -1.32 -6.31 0.15
C THR A 110 -1.81 -6.46 1.59
N ASN A 111 -2.79 -7.34 1.83
CA ASN A 111 -3.31 -7.60 3.17
C ASN A 111 -2.24 -8.18 4.10
N THR A 112 -1.47 -9.17 3.62
CA THR A 112 -0.35 -9.74 4.39
C THR A 112 0.74 -8.69 4.65
N GLU A 113 1.04 -7.81 3.68
CA GLU A 113 2.01 -6.72 3.90
C GLU A 113 1.53 -5.73 4.97
N TYR A 114 0.24 -5.38 4.99
CA TYR A 114 -0.33 -4.55 6.04
C TYR A 114 -0.25 -5.23 7.42
N ALA A 115 -0.57 -6.52 7.49
CA ALA A 115 -0.46 -7.30 8.73
C ALA A 115 0.99 -7.34 9.23
N LEU A 116 1.94 -7.62 8.33
CA LEU A 116 3.37 -7.66 8.63
C LEU A 116 3.87 -6.29 9.13
N PHE A 117 3.54 -5.21 8.41
CA PHE A 117 3.94 -3.86 8.79
C PHE A 117 3.42 -3.47 10.18
N ARG A 118 2.14 -3.71 10.45
CA ARG A 118 1.53 -3.43 11.77
C ARG A 118 2.18 -4.25 12.90
N ALA A 119 2.51 -5.50 12.61
CA ALA A 119 3.17 -6.35 13.59
C ALA A 119 4.60 -5.87 13.91
N ILE A 120 5.37 -5.43 12.91
CA ILE A 120 6.69 -4.80 13.12
C ILE A 120 6.53 -3.49 13.90
N GLU A 121 5.58 -2.65 13.51
CA GLU A 121 5.28 -1.39 14.20
C GLU A 121 4.97 -1.63 15.68
N HIS A 122 4.11 -2.62 15.97
CA HIS A 122 3.78 -3.00 17.34
C HIS A 122 5.01 -3.52 18.10
N ALA A 123 5.81 -4.39 17.49
CA ALA A 123 7.01 -4.93 18.09
C ALA A 123 8.07 -3.86 18.42
N ARG A 124 8.17 -2.81 17.60
CA ARG A 124 9.15 -1.72 17.77
C ARG A 124 8.69 -0.62 18.72
N TYR A 125 7.40 -0.29 18.70
CA TYR A 125 6.87 0.90 19.39
C TYR A 125 5.89 0.58 20.51
N GLY A 126 5.33 -0.64 20.55
CA GLY A 126 4.27 -1.01 21.49
C GLY A 126 4.68 -0.82 22.95
N GLU A 127 5.89 -1.19 23.35
CA GLU A 127 6.38 -1.00 24.71
C GLU A 127 6.51 0.50 25.06
N THR A 128 7.11 1.30 24.17
CA THR A 128 7.27 2.74 24.38
C THR A 128 5.93 3.45 24.51
N ILE A 129 4.97 3.09 23.64
CA ILE A 129 3.61 3.65 23.67
C ILE A 129 2.90 3.26 24.97
N SER A 130 3.01 2.01 25.39
CA SER A 130 2.37 1.51 26.63
C SER A 130 2.95 2.13 27.90
N ARG A 131 4.26 2.43 27.90
CA ARG A 131 4.94 3.10 29.00
C ARG A 131 4.54 4.57 29.12
N GLY A 132 4.12 5.18 28.01
CA GLY A 132 3.85 6.61 27.91
C GLY A 132 5.09 7.45 27.60
N PHE A 133 4.91 8.77 27.61
CA PHE A 133 5.93 9.74 27.20
C PHE A 133 6.20 10.76 28.31
N ASP A 134 7.47 11.11 28.50
CA ASP A 134 7.90 12.07 29.53
C ASP A 134 7.48 13.52 29.19
N SER A 135 7.20 13.80 27.92
CA SER A 135 6.79 15.12 27.45
C SER A 135 5.89 15.04 26.21
N VAL A 136 5.17 16.12 25.95
CA VAL A 136 4.39 16.30 24.71
C VAL A 136 5.30 16.27 23.49
N ASP A 137 6.50 16.84 23.56
CA ASP A 137 7.44 16.86 22.44
C ASP A 137 7.95 15.47 22.10
N SER A 138 8.22 14.60 23.08
CA SER A 138 8.62 13.21 22.84
C SER A 138 7.49 12.40 22.20
N PHE A 139 6.25 12.63 22.63
CA PHE A 139 5.07 12.02 22.00
C PHE A 139 4.92 12.48 20.53
N ILE A 140 4.99 13.78 20.25
CA ILE A 140 4.85 14.34 18.91
C ILE A 140 5.96 13.79 17.99
N THR A 141 7.19 13.72 18.48
CA THR A 141 8.33 13.17 17.74
C THR A 141 8.08 11.72 17.33
N MET A 142 7.64 10.88 18.26
CA MET A 142 7.31 9.47 17.99
C MET A 142 6.13 9.36 17.02
N ALA A 143 5.05 10.11 17.23
CA ALA A 143 3.88 10.10 16.37
C ALA A 143 4.23 10.48 14.92
N ASN A 144 5.00 11.55 14.73
CA ASN A 144 5.46 11.98 13.41
C ASN A 144 6.34 10.91 12.73
N MET A 145 7.23 10.26 13.49
CA MET A 145 8.06 9.17 12.96
C MET A 145 7.21 8.01 12.45
N VAL A 146 6.21 7.58 13.23
CA VAL A 146 5.28 6.51 12.86
C VAL A 146 4.48 6.89 11.61
N LEU A 147 3.87 8.08 11.59
CA LEU A 147 3.07 8.56 10.46
C LEU A 147 3.88 8.68 9.18
N ASN A 148 5.09 9.26 9.25
CA ASN A 148 5.97 9.37 8.09
C ASN A 148 6.36 7.99 7.53
N ARG A 149 6.57 7.01 8.41
CA ARG A 149 6.90 5.64 8.01
C ARG A 149 5.72 4.96 7.31
N ARG A 150 4.50 5.12 7.83
CA ARG A 150 3.26 4.62 7.22
C ARG A 150 3.08 5.21 5.82
N LYS A 151 3.19 6.53 5.69
CA LYS A 151 3.07 7.24 4.41
C LYS A 151 4.13 6.80 3.39
N SER A 152 5.39 6.66 3.80
CA SER A 152 6.47 6.21 2.91
C SER A 152 6.26 4.79 2.38
N ARG A 153 5.69 3.90 3.19
CA ARG A 153 5.40 2.53 2.80
C ARG A 153 4.27 2.46 1.76
N ALA A 154 3.15 3.11 2.04
CA ALA A 154 1.93 3.00 1.23
C ALA A 154 2.16 3.31 -0.26
N GLY A 155 3.05 4.27 -0.56
CA GLY A 155 3.32 4.71 -1.93
C GLY A 155 4.01 3.70 -2.84
N LYS A 156 4.72 2.68 -2.30
CA LYS A 156 5.51 1.74 -3.11
C LYS A 156 5.06 0.29 -3.07
N SER A 157 4.28 -0.09 -2.06
CA SER A 157 3.82 -1.46 -1.87
C SER A 157 3.11 -2.02 -3.12
N LEU A 158 2.14 -1.26 -3.65
CA LEU A 158 1.38 -1.69 -4.83
C LEU A 158 2.27 -1.84 -6.07
N GLU A 159 3.23 -0.93 -6.27
CA GLU A 159 4.20 -1.04 -7.38
C GLU A 159 5.01 -2.34 -7.30
N HIS A 160 5.50 -2.71 -6.10
CA HIS A 160 6.26 -3.94 -5.91
C HIS A 160 5.42 -5.20 -6.15
N HIS A 161 4.15 -5.20 -5.76
CA HIS A 161 3.26 -6.33 -6.02
C HIS A 161 2.89 -6.44 -7.50
N LEU A 162 2.63 -5.32 -8.17
CA LEU A 162 2.37 -5.30 -9.61
C LEU A 162 3.58 -5.80 -10.41
N SER A 163 4.80 -5.36 -10.06
CA SER A 163 6.03 -5.89 -10.66
C SER A 163 6.10 -7.41 -10.56
N ALA A 164 5.82 -7.97 -9.38
CA ALA A 164 5.82 -9.42 -9.18
C ALA A 164 4.74 -10.16 -10.01
N ILE A 165 3.58 -9.53 -10.25
CA ILE A 165 2.55 -10.07 -11.16
C ILE A 165 3.05 -10.03 -12.60
N PHE A 166 3.64 -8.92 -13.06
CA PHE A 166 4.14 -8.77 -14.43
C PHE A 166 5.25 -9.79 -14.72
N ASP A 167 6.21 -9.93 -13.79
CA ASP A 167 7.30 -10.90 -13.89
C ASP A 167 6.76 -12.34 -13.95
N GLY A 168 5.81 -12.70 -13.08
CA GLY A 168 5.19 -14.01 -13.03
C GLY A 168 4.37 -14.36 -14.28
N ASN A 169 3.93 -13.35 -15.04
CA ASN A 169 3.25 -13.50 -16.32
C ASN A 169 4.16 -13.26 -17.54
N SER A 170 5.46 -13.03 -17.33
CA SER A 170 6.44 -12.72 -18.39
C SER A 170 6.03 -11.50 -19.23
N ILE A 171 5.42 -10.50 -18.61
CA ILE A 171 5.06 -9.22 -19.23
C ILE A 171 6.28 -8.30 -19.17
N ALA A 172 6.76 -7.86 -20.33
CA ALA A 172 7.86 -6.89 -20.40
C ALA A 172 7.38 -5.50 -20.00
N TYR A 173 8.12 -4.82 -19.13
CA TYR A 173 7.86 -3.45 -18.68
C TYR A 173 9.14 -2.73 -18.26
N SER A 174 9.06 -1.41 -18.11
CA SER A 174 10.05 -0.60 -17.39
C SER A 174 9.36 0.15 -16.26
N ALA A 175 9.82 -0.07 -15.02
CA ALA A 175 9.33 0.67 -13.85
C ALA A 175 10.04 2.02 -13.74
N GLN A 176 9.32 3.06 -13.30
CA GLN A 176 9.83 4.42 -13.08
C GLN A 176 10.58 4.98 -14.30
N ALA A 177 10.14 4.62 -15.50
CA ALA A 177 10.74 5.04 -16.76
C ALA A 177 10.68 6.55 -16.92
N VAL A 178 11.79 7.18 -17.35
CA VAL A 178 11.82 8.63 -17.60
C VAL A 178 11.13 8.94 -18.92
N THR A 179 10.13 9.81 -18.90
CA THR A 179 9.40 10.34 -20.05
C THR A 179 9.69 11.84 -20.24
N GLU A 180 8.83 12.56 -20.99
CA GLU A 180 9.03 13.98 -21.28
C GLU A 180 9.01 14.84 -20.02
N GLY A 181 9.91 15.80 -19.94
CA GLY A 181 10.02 16.72 -18.80
C GLY A 181 10.44 16.05 -17.49
N ASN A 182 11.21 14.95 -17.56
CA ASN A 182 11.65 14.15 -16.40
C ASN A 182 10.49 13.56 -15.58
N LYS A 183 9.32 13.36 -16.17
CA LYS A 183 8.22 12.65 -15.56
C LYS A 183 8.55 11.16 -15.45
N LYS A 184 7.96 10.48 -14.47
CA LYS A 184 8.23 9.08 -14.19
C LYS A 184 6.93 8.36 -13.90
N PRO A 185 6.22 7.86 -14.92
CA PRO A 185 5.09 6.95 -14.71
C PRO A 185 5.57 5.69 -13.96
N ASP A 186 4.69 5.11 -13.17
CA ASP A 186 5.04 3.94 -12.36
C ASP A 186 5.47 2.77 -13.27
N PHE A 187 4.79 2.57 -14.41
CA PHE A 187 5.17 1.56 -15.41
C PHE A 187 4.93 2.04 -16.84
N ILE A 188 5.83 1.64 -17.74
CA ILE A 188 5.69 1.76 -19.20
C ILE A 188 5.82 0.37 -19.83
N PHE A 189 4.93 0.04 -20.75
CA PHE A 189 4.95 -1.21 -21.52
C PHE A 189 5.17 -0.94 -23.00
N PRO A 190 5.94 -1.78 -23.71
CA PRO A 190 6.70 -2.90 -23.17
C PRO A 190 8.03 -2.48 -22.53
N SER A 191 8.56 -1.27 -22.81
CA SER A 191 9.80 -0.77 -22.22
C SER A 191 9.99 0.73 -22.45
N GLN A 192 10.92 1.33 -21.70
CA GLN A 192 11.36 2.72 -21.89
C GLN A 192 11.98 2.93 -23.28
N GLU A 193 12.75 1.98 -23.80
CA GLU A 193 13.36 2.06 -25.13
C GLU A 193 12.26 2.10 -26.21
N ALA A 194 11.24 1.28 -26.11
CA ALA A 194 10.09 1.30 -27.02
C ALA A 194 9.36 2.65 -26.96
N TYR A 195 9.20 3.22 -25.76
CA TYR A 195 8.59 4.52 -25.57
C TYR A 195 9.37 5.64 -26.29
N HIS A 196 10.69 5.65 -26.21
CA HIS A 196 11.53 6.67 -26.88
C HIS A 196 11.79 6.39 -28.35
N ASN A 197 11.49 5.21 -28.86
CA ASN A 197 11.63 4.88 -30.26
C ASN A 197 10.47 5.47 -31.09
N ALA A 198 10.73 6.52 -31.86
CA ALA A 198 9.70 7.19 -32.68
C ALA A 198 9.01 6.28 -33.72
N THR A 199 9.68 5.17 -34.13
CA THR A 199 9.10 4.19 -35.08
C THR A 199 8.27 3.11 -34.41
N PHE A 200 8.29 3.01 -33.09
CA PHE A 200 7.48 2.03 -32.36
C PHE A 200 5.99 2.47 -32.38
N PRO A 201 5.07 1.56 -32.71
CA PRO A 201 3.64 1.89 -32.80
C PRO A 201 3.09 2.36 -31.46
N THR A 202 2.44 3.54 -31.44
CA THR A 202 1.90 4.17 -30.23
C THR A 202 0.76 3.36 -29.63
N ASP A 203 -0.04 2.67 -30.43
CA ASP A 203 -1.12 1.78 -30.02
C ASP A 203 -0.65 0.53 -29.25
N ARG A 204 0.66 0.25 -29.26
CA ARG A 204 1.31 -0.84 -28.47
C ARG A 204 2.04 -0.33 -27.24
N LEU A 205 2.00 0.96 -26.98
CA LEU A 205 2.53 1.54 -25.76
C LEU A 205 1.43 1.71 -24.72
N ILE A 206 1.73 1.36 -23.47
CA ILE A 206 0.81 1.56 -22.34
C ILE A 206 1.59 2.21 -21.20
N SER A 207 1.00 3.24 -20.59
CA SER A 207 1.43 3.80 -19.31
C SER A 207 0.46 3.37 -18.22
N LEU A 208 0.98 2.91 -17.08
CA LEU A 208 0.17 2.52 -15.94
C LEU A 208 0.68 3.24 -14.70
N ALA A 209 -0.24 3.84 -13.94
CA ALA A 209 0.02 4.41 -12.63
C ALA A 209 -0.64 3.55 -11.55
N ALA A 210 0.16 3.18 -10.55
CA ALA A 210 -0.27 2.38 -9.41
C ALA A 210 -0.70 3.31 -8.28
N LYS A 211 -2.00 3.37 -8.00
CA LYS A 211 -2.56 4.20 -6.94
C LYS A 211 -3.50 3.37 -6.07
N THR A 212 -3.34 3.44 -4.76
CA THR A 212 -4.24 2.77 -3.78
C THR A 212 -5.55 3.52 -3.63
N THR A 213 -5.55 4.82 -3.90
CA THR A 213 -6.74 5.68 -3.97
C THR A 213 -6.71 6.44 -5.29
N CYS A 214 -7.85 6.55 -5.96
CA CYS A 214 -7.93 7.17 -7.28
C CYS A 214 -9.14 8.11 -7.35
N LYS A 215 -9.03 9.27 -6.67
CA LYS A 215 -10.06 10.30 -6.75
C LYS A 215 -9.69 11.41 -7.73
N ASP A 216 -8.60 12.12 -7.48
CA ASP A 216 -8.17 13.30 -8.24
C ASP A 216 -6.87 13.07 -9.01
N ARG A 217 -6.11 12.03 -8.67
CA ARG A 217 -4.79 11.73 -9.26
C ARG A 217 -4.82 11.23 -10.71
N TRP A 218 -5.98 10.84 -11.23
CA TRP A 218 -6.13 10.43 -12.62
C TRP A 218 -5.66 11.50 -13.61
N ARG A 219 -5.77 12.80 -13.24
CA ARG A 219 -5.27 13.91 -14.05
C ARG A 219 -3.75 13.94 -14.16
N GLN A 220 -3.03 13.46 -13.13
CA GLN A 220 -1.57 13.36 -13.18
C GLN A 220 -1.12 12.29 -14.16
N VAL A 221 -1.81 11.14 -14.18
CA VAL A 221 -1.49 10.01 -15.08
C VAL A 221 -1.53 10.43 -16.55
N ILE A 222 -2.55 11.22 -16.96
CA ILE A 222 -2.66 11.73 -18.32
C ILE A 222 -1.44 12.60 -18.71
N ASN A 223 -0.79 13.22 -17.72
CA ASN A 223 0.35 14.11 -17.96
C ASN A 223 1.71 13.42 -17.84
N GLU A 224 1.78 12.15 -17.46
CA GLU A 224 3.04 11.43 -17.19
C GLU A 224 3.67 10.79 -18.43
N ALA A 225 2.91 10.68 -19.54
CA ALA A 225 3.36 10.09 -20.79
C ALA A 225 2.73 10.85 -21.98
N ASP A 226 3.32 11.97 -22.37
CA ASP A 226 2.76 12.88 -23.39
C ASP A 226 2.60 12.21 -24.76
N ARG A 227 3.45 11.24 -25.08
CA ARG A 227 3.35 10.45 -26.32
C ARG A 227 2.07 9.59 -26.40
N LEU A 228 1.41 9.31 -25.27
CA LEU A 228 0.24 8.44 -25.19
C LEU A 228 -1.09 9.22 -25.11
N ARG A 229 -1.05 10.51 -25.35
CA ARG A 229 -2.23 11.39 -25.37
C ARG A 229 -2.99 11.31 -26.69
#